data_bf9e5332ae789dd1dcacb2b00b32ad30
#
_entry.id   bf9e5332ae789dd1dcacb2b00b32ad30
#
_cell.length_a   1.000
_cell.length_b   1.000
_cell.length_c   1.000
_cell.angle_alpha   90.00
_cell.angle_beta   90.00
_cell.angle_gamma   90.00
#
_symmetry.space_group_name_H-M   'P 1'
#
loop_
_entity.id
_entity.type
_entity.pdbx_description
1 polymer ?
#
loop_
_entity_poly.entity_id
_entity_poly.type
_entity_poly.pdbx_seq_one_letter_code
_entity_poly.pdbx_strand_id
1 'polypeptide(L)'
;MGRRMANLILGPMLRYVDATAATVWVETDVACEVDVLGRRARTFHVDGHHYAVVAVTGLEPASSVEYDVRLDGEVRWPAPDSSFPASRIQTLSENGQIRIVWGSCRVTAPQQSPYSCDEEENSLGVGVDALYVLSRRLAEQDPSAWPSLLLLIGDQVYADQVSPQTERFIETRRDRGADAPTDEVADFAEYTMLYREAWSQPSIRWLFSTIPTAMIFDDHDVHDDWNISESWIGDMRDTSWWHERITSALVTYWIYQHLGNVSPAELAEDPLFAEVSAADDAATVLRGFAREADHQAGGRLWSFSRLLGGTRLVVVDAREGRVLSEGRREMLDEDQWGWLEQQLTGDYDHVLIASPLPVLLAPTLHHLEAWNEAICAGAWGASAARFGERLRRALDLEHWAAFQRSFQRMVALITDVGSGRRGLAPASIVMLGGDVHQAYLETVGFRRSAGVSSAVYQAVCSPFRNQLGQRERKALRVVRRSRAAGWVAPRLARSAGVQTPD
;
A
#
# COMPACT_ATOMS: atom_id res chain seq x y z
N MET A 1 -2.71 29.80 -32.97
CA MET A 1 -1.94 29.41 -31.78
C MET A 1 -1.53 27.96 -31.99
N GLY A 2 -0.24 27.64 -32.09
CA GLY A 2 0.21 26.25 -32.25
C GLY A 2 -0.21 25.44 -31.01
N ARG A 3 -0.80 24.27 -31.20
CA ARG A 3 -1.15 23.37 -30.12
C ARG A 3 0.14 22.99 -29.38
N ARG A 4 0.25 23.22 -28.08
CA ARG A 4 1.40 22.78 -27.28
C ARG A 4 1.45 21.25 -27.34
N MET A 5 2.62 20.70 -27.63
CA MET A 5 2.79 19.25 -27.66
C MET A 5 2.70 18.68 -26.24
N ALA A 6 1.91 17.64 -26.07
CA ALA A 6 1.76 16.94 -24.79
C ALA A 6 3.02 16.16 -24.43
N ASN A 7 3.41 16.18 -23.15
CA ASN A 7 4.52 15.41 -22.61
C ASN A 7 4.09 14.58 -21.41
N LEU A 8 4.76 13.45 -21.20
CA LEU A 8 4.60 12.63 -19.99
C LEU A 8 5.28 13.31 -18.81
N ILE A 9 4.52 13.54 -17.75
CA ILE A 9 5.02 13.95 -16.42
C ILE A 9 5.48 12.73 -15.66
N LEU A 10 4.55 11.75 -15.48
CA LEU A 10 4.83 10.46 -14.85
C LEU A 10 4.26 9.30 -15.68
N GLY A 11 4.74 8.12 -15.40
CA GLY A 11 4.39 6.92 -16.16
C GLY A 11 5.21 6.78 -17.44
N PRO A 12 4.83 5.86 -18.36
CA PRO A 12 3.70 4.97 -18.17
C PRO A 12 3.89 4.01 -16.99
N MET A 13 2.79 3.61 -16.37
CA MET A 13 2.79 2.52 -15.39
C MET A 13 1.90 1.40 -15.87
N LEU A 14 2.44 0.20 -16.00
CA LEU A 14 1.68 -1.01 -16.22
C LEU A 14 1.05 -1.42 -14.89
N ARG A 15 -0.28 -1.44 -14.82
CA ARG A 15 -0.98 -1.60 -13.55
C ARG A 15 -1.67 -2.96 -13.45
N TYR A 16 -2.88 -3.08 -13.96
CA TYR A 16 -3.57 -4.35 -14.01
C TYR A 16 -3.08 -5.18 -15.20
N VAL A 17 -2.90 -6.47 -15.02
CA VAL A 17 -2.68 -7.44 -16.11
C VAL A 17 -3.35 -8.75 -15.71
N ASP A 18 -4.13 -9.32 -16.66
CA ASP A 18 -4.64 -10.68 -16.58
C ASP A 18 -4.25 -11.48 -17.83
N ALA A 19 -5.00 -12.51 -18.17
CA ALA A 19 -4.72 -13.34 -19.35
C ALA A 19 -4.96 -12.61 -20.69
N THR A 20 -5.86 -11.62 -20.74
CA THR A 20 -6.35 -11.02 -21.99
C THR A 20 -6.41 -9.49 -21.98
N ALA A 21 -6.10 -8.88 -20.84
CA ALA A 21 -6.23 -7.44 -20.67
C ALA A 21 -5.12 -6.85 -19.78
N ALA A 22 -4.87 -5.56 -19.98
CA ALA A 22 -3.97 -4.77 -19.17
C ALA A 22 -4.49 -3.33 -19.02
N THR A 23 -4.02 -2.61 -18.00
CA THR A 23 -4.18 -1.16 -17.90
C THR A 23 -2.83 -0.46 -17.83
N VAL A 24 -2.72 0.68 -18.54
CA VAL A 24 -1.55 1.56 -18.50
C VAL A 24 -1.98 2.93 -18.03
N TRP A 25 -1.41 3.39 -16.92
CA TRP A 25 -1.66 4.69 -16.31
C TRP A 25 -0.59 5.70 -16.74
N VAL A 26 -0.98 6.95 -16.97
CA VAL A 26 -0.08 8.07 -17.28
C VAL A 26 -0.55 9.38 -16.65
N GLU A 27 0.40 10.29 -16.39
CA GLU A 27 0.18 11.71 -16.11
C GLU A 27 0.84 12.55 -17.19
N THR A 28 0.15 13.59 -17.69
CA THR A 28 0.61 14.48 -18.77
C THR A 28 0.53 15.96 -18.38
N ASP A 29 1.29 16.80 -19.07
CA ASP A 29 1.36 18.26 -18.82
C ASP A 29 0.20 19.06 -19.42
N VAL A 30 -0.58 18.46 -20.30
CA VAL A 30 -1.77 19.06 -20.93
C VAL A 30 -2.77 17.98 -21.35
N ALA A 31 -4.02 18.37 -21.55
CA ALA A 31 -5.07 17.48 -22.06
C ALA A 31 -4.68 16.92 -23.44
N CYS A 32 -4.75 15.60 -23.60
CA CYS A 32 -4.41 14.89 -24.83
C CYS A 32 -5.14 13.56 -24.97
N GLU A 33 -5.01 12.94 -26.14
CA GLU A 33 -5.35 11.54 -26.35
C GLU A 33 -4.12 10.68 -26.13
N VAL A 34 -4.26 9.63 -25.31
CA VAL A 34 -3.21 8.65 -25.00
C VAL A 34 -3.50 7.37 -25.76
N ASP A 35 -2.54 6.86 -26.53
CA ASP A 35 -2.65 5.61 -27.29
C ASP A 35 -1.59 4.60 -26.81
N VAL A 36 -2.04 3.37 -26.54
CA VAL A 36 -1.20 2.21 -26.21
C VAL A 36 -1.70 1.04 -27.03
N LEU A 37 -0.88 0.50 -27.91
CA LEU A 37 -1.22 -0.63 -28.78
C LEU A 37 -2.53 -0.41 -29.58
N GLY A 38 -2.81 0.83 -30.02
CA GLY A 38 -4.03 1.21 -30.74
C GLY A 38 -5.28 1.34 -29.87
N ARG A 39 -5.16 1.17 -28.55
CA ARG A 39 -6.24 1.49 -27.58
C ARG A 39 -6.05 2.90 -27.08
N ARG A 40 -7.15 3.65 -27.00
CA ARG A 40 -7.11 5.09 -26.74
C ARG A 40 -7.93 5.48 -25.54
N ALA A 41 -7.42 6.43 -24.77
CA ALA A 41 -8.13 7.11 -23.70
C ALA A 41 -7.86 8.62 -23.79
N ARG A 42 -8.84 9.45 -23.41
CA ARG A 42 -8.62 10.87 -23.17
C ARG A 42 -8.20 11.08 -21.73
N THR A 43 -7.33 12.05 -21.52
CA THR A 43 -6.98 12.47 -20.17
C THR A 43 -8.17 13.13 -19.49
N PHE A 44 -8.41 12.80 -18.22
CA PHE A 44 -9.25 13.58 -17.32
C PHE A 44 -8.40 14.62 -16.57
N HIS A 45 -9.04 15.70 -16.13
CA HIS A 45 -8.38 16.84 -15.51
C HIS A 45 -8.71 16.93 -14.02
N VAL A 46 -7.69 17.15 -13.18
CA VAL A 46 -7.82 17.40 -11.75
C VAL A 46 -6.85 18.48 -11.34
N ASP A 47 -7.35 19.66 -10.99
CA ASP A 47 -6.59 20.74 -10.35
C ASP A 47 -5.27 21.12 -11.09
N GLY A 48 -5.33 21.22 -12.42
CA GLY A 48 -4.20 21.57 -13.29
C GLY A 48 -3.37 20.37 -13.77
N HIS A 49 -3.69 19.15 -13.37
CA HIS A 49 -3.03 17.90 -13.78
C HIS A 49 -3.92 17.07 -14.69
N HIS A 50 -3.33 16.30 -15.59
CA HIS A 50 -4.04 15.49 -16.56
C HIS A 50 -3.61 14.04 -16.47
N TYR A 51 -4.56 13.12 -16.32
CA TYR A 51 -4.31 11.70 -16.11
C TYR A 51 -5.11 10.84 -17.08
N ALA A 52 -4.58 9.69 -17.42
CA ALA A 52 -5.35 8.69 -18.18
C ALA A 52 -5.03 7.27 -17.71
N VAL A 53 -6.04 6.40 -17.81
CA VAL A 53 -5.88 4.95 -17.72
C VAL A 53 -6.32 4.35 -19.06
N VAL A 54 -5.38 3.76 -19.77
CA VAL A 54 -5.66 3.11 -21.07
C VAL A 54 -5.93 1.63 -20.82
N ALA A 55 -7.14 1.17 -21.09
CA ALA A 55 -7.50 -0.24 -21.05
C ALA A 55 -7.11 -0.94 -22.36
N VAL A 56 -6.16 -1.85 -22.30
CA VAL A 56 -5.68 -2.66 -23.42
C VAL A 56 -6.33 -4.04 -23.33
N THR A 57 -7.30 -4.34 -24.17
CA THR A 57 -8.08 -5.59 -24.17
C THR A 57 -7.87 -6.38 -25.45
N GLY A 58 -8.15 -7.68 -25.40
CA GLY A 58 -8.01 -8.58 -26.56
C GLY A 58 -6.56 -9.01 -26.78
N LEU A 59 -5.77 -9.04 -25.71
CA LEU A 59 -4.43 -9.62 -25.72
C LEU A 59 -4.52 -11.16 -25.75
N GLU A 60 -3.50 -11.80 -26.34
CA GLU A 60 -3.37 -13.25 -26.29
C GLU A 60 -2.88 -13.71 -24.90
N PRO A 61 -3.45 -14.77 -24.31
CA PRO A 61 -2.94 -15.33 -23.06
C PRO A 61 -1.50 -15.83 -23.18
N ALA A 62 -0.76 -15.76 -22.07
CA ALA A 62 0.64 -16.20 -21.98
C ALA A 62 1.54 -15.59 -23.07
N SER A 63 1.27 -14.36 -23.45
CA SER A 63 2.01 -13.61 -24.48
C SER A 63 2.87 -12.50 -23.88
N SER A 64 3.80 -11.98 -24.68
CA SER A 64 4.64 -10.84 -24.31
C SER A 64 4.71 -9.87 -25.47
N VAL A 65 4.15 -8.68 -25.32
CA VAL A 65 4.03 -7.67 -26.37
C VAL A 65 4.77 -6.40 -25.96
N GLU A 66 5.68 -5.92 -26.80
CA GLU A 66 6.29 -4.62 -26.64
C GLU A 66 5.27 -3.51 -26.92
N TYR A 67 5.36 -2.40 -26.18
CA TYR A 67 4.48 -1.26 -26.39
C TYR A 67 5.19 0.06 -26.31
N ASP A 68 4.69 1.04 -27.03
CA ASP A 68 4.96 2.45 -26.89
C ASP A 68 3.76 3.19 -26.29
N VAL A 69 3.98 4.42 -25.82
CA VAL A 69 2.90 5.33 -25.46
C VAL A 69 2.97 6.55 -26.37
N ARG A 70 1.85 6.85 -27.02
CA ARG A 70 1.70 8.02 -27.90
C ARG A 70 0.76 9.03 -27.27
N LEU A 71 1.14 10.29 -27.34
CA LEU A 71 0.29 11.41 -26.96
C LEU A 71 -0.04 12.20 -28.22
N ASP A 72 -1.35 12.33 -28.54
CA ASP A 72 -1.83 12.96 -29.80
C ASP A 72 -1.15 12.37 -31.05
N GLY A 73 -0.84 11.07 -31.05
CA GLY A 73 -0.18 10.36 -32.15
C GLY A 73 1.35 10.34 -32.11
N GLU A 74 1.99 11.17 -31.29
CA GLU A 74 3.45 11.28 -31.18
C GLU A 74 3.98 10.36 -30.08
N VAL A 75 5.02 9.54 -30.37
CA VAL A 75 5.67 8.67 -29.38
C VAL A 75 6.31 9.51 -28.26
N ARG A 76 5.97 9.19 -27.02
CA ARG A 76 6.53 9.80 -25.79
C ARG A 76 7.19 8.79 -24.87
N TRP A 77 6.92 7.51 -25.06
CA TRP A 77 7.60 6.42 -24.37
C TRP A 77 7.90 5.28 -25.34
N PRO A 78 9.08 4.65 -25.29
CA PRO A 78 10.20 4.97 -24.39
C PRO A 78 10.80 6.35 -24.62
N ALA A 79 11.47 6.89 -23.59
CA ALA A 79 12.23 8.13 -23.74
C ALA A 79 13.35 7.94 -24.79
N PRO A 80 13.63 8.93 -25.66
CA PRO A 80 14.59 8.77 -26.77
C PRO A 80 16.01 8.36 -26.34
N ASP A 81 16.40 8.72 -25.12
CA ASP A 81 17.70 8.45 -24.50
C ASP A 81 17.70 7.26 -23.53
N SER A 82 16.60 6.49 -23.49
CA SER A 82 16.49 5.35 -22.60
C SER A 82 17.49 4.26 -22.96
N SER A 83 18.28 3.83 -21.96
CA SER A 83 19.18 2.68 -22.05
C SER A 83 18.53 1.37 -21.58
N PHE A 84 17.28 1.42 -21.12
CA PHE A 84 16.53 0.25 -20.68
C PHE A 84 15.92 -0.52 -21.85
N PRO A 85 15.68 -1.82 -21.70
CA PRO A 85 14.91 -2.62 -22.67
C PRO A 85 13.53 -2.02 -22.94
N ALA A 86 12.92 -2.38 -24.08
CA ALA A 86 11.55 -1.99 -24.39
C ALA A 86 10.57 -2.47 -23.31
N SER A 87 9.63 -1.60 -22.94
CA SER A 87 8.56 -1.97 -22.03
C SER A 87 7.63 -3.01 -22.65
N ARG A 88 7.14 -3.95 -21.85
CA ARG A 88 6.33 -5.07 -22.31
C ARG A 88 5.12 -5.27 -21.45
N ILE A 89 4.00 -5.69 -22.08
CA ILE A 89 2.88 -6.29 -21.38
C ILE A 89 3.04 -7.80 -21.49
N GLN A 90 3.16 -8.47 -20.35
CA GLN A 90 3.22 -9.93 -20.25
C GLN A 90 1.92 -10.43 -19.63
N THR A 91 1.06 -11.03 -20.46
CA THR A 91 -0.22 -11.58 -20.02
C THR A 91 -0.04 -12.87 -19.24
N LEU A 92 -0.94 -13.10 -18.29
CA LEU A 92 -0.91 -14.30 -17.46
C LEU A 92 -1.29 -15.54 -18.24
N SER A 93 -0.73 -16.67 -17.83
CA SER A 93 -1.19 -18.01 -18.25
C SER A 93 -2.15 -18.55 -17.18
N GLU A 94 -3.21 -19.23 -17.59
CA GLU A 94 -4.17 -19.85 -16.67
C GLU A 94 -3.51 -20.85 -15.71
N ASN A 95 -2.51 -21.58 -16.17
CA ASN A 95 -1.81 -22.60 -15.40
C ASN A 95 -0.30 -22.27 -15.26
N GLY A 96 0.08 -21.00 -15.46
CA GLY A 96 1.47 -20.57 -15.41
C GLY A 96 1.97 -20.38 -13.97
N GLN A 97 3.29 -20.48 -13.83
CA GLN A 97 3.94 -20.14 -12.57
C GLN A 97 3.86 -18.62 -12.33
N ILE A 98 3.38 -18.21 -11.16
CA ILE A 98 3.31 -16.82 -10.76
C ILE A 98 4.52 -16.47 -9.88
N ARG A 99 5.17 -15.36 -10.20
CA ARG A 99 6.27 -14.80 -9.41
C ARG A 99 5.89 -13.40 -8.96
N ILE A 100 5.79 -13.20 -7.65
CA ILE A 100 5.42 -11.92 -7.03
C ILE A 100 6.62 -11.37 -6.27
N VAL A 101 6.91 -10.08 -6.46
CA VAL A 101 7.81 -9.31 -5.61
C VAL A 101 6.95 -8.34 -4.81
N TRP A 102 7.16 -8.26 -3.51
CA TRP A 102 6.39 -7.36 -2.64
C TRP A 102 7.27 -6.69 -1.59
N GLY A 103 6.75 -5.64 -0.98
CA GLY A 103 7.32 -4.93 0.17
C GLY A 103 6.69 -3.56 0.35
N SER A 104 7.24 -2.78 1.29
CA SER A 104 6.74 -1.47 1.71
C SER A 104 7.87 -0.50 2.06
N CYS A 105 7.52 0.69 2.52
CA CYS A 105 8.41 1.67 3.18
C CYS A 105 9.58 2.08 2.28
N ARG A 106 9.29 2.96 1.32
CA ARG A 106 10.29 3.45 0.38
C ARG A 106 10.45 4.97 0.46
N VAL A 107 11.41 5.44 1.24
CA VAL A 107 11.80 6.85 1.29
C VAL A 107 12.44 7.27 -0.03
N THR A 108 11.97 8.40 -0.57
CA THR A 108 12.53 9.00 -1.78
C THR A 108 13.82 9.75 -1.47
N ALA A 109 14.91 9.35 -2.11
CA ALA A 109 16.19 10.04 -2.01
C ALA A 109 17.07 9.72 -3.23
N PRO A 110 18.12 10.53 -3.54
CA PRO A 110 19.07 10.25 -4.60
C PRO A 110 19.73 8.87 -4.46
N GLN A 111 20.02 8.21 -5.59
CA GLN A 111 20.65 6.87 -5.64
C GLN A 111 22.19 6.90 -5.51
N GLN A 112 22.72 7.85 -4.77
CA GLN A 112 24.17 8.06 -4.63
C GLN A 112 24.53 8.44 -3.19
N SER A 113 25.80 8.28 -2.84
CA SER A 113 26.33 8.78 -1.56
C SER A 113 26.04 10.29 -1.40
N PRO A 114 25.67 10.75 -0.18
CA PRO A 114 25.58 9.97 1.08
C PRO A 114 24.27 9.21 1.26
N TYR A 115 23.23 9.45 0.48
CA TYR A 115 21.88 8.91 0.67
C TYR A 115 21.78 7.39 0.53
N SER A 116 22.67 6.77 -0.28
CA SER A 116 22.73 5.32 -0.43
C SER A 116 23.56 4.59 0.66
N CYS A 117 24.16 5.35 1.58
CA CYS A 117 24.88 4.79 2.72
C CYS A 117 23.89 4.39 3.83
N ASP A 118 24.37 3.59 4.78
CA ASP A 118 23.66 3.34 6.02
C ASP A 118 23.69 4.60 6.90
N GLU A 119 22.69 4.80 7.75
CA GLU A 119 22.64 5.90 8.72
C GLU A 119 23.88 5.92 9.63
N GLU A 120 24.48 4.74 9.93
CA GLU A 120 25.69 4.60 10.72
C GLU A 120 26.93 5.20 10.03
N GLU A 121 26.96 5.16 8.70
CA GLU A 121 28.05 5.73 7.91
C GLU A 121 27.85 7.23 7.66
N ASN A 122 26.61 7.65 7.49
CA ASN A 122 26.26 9.05 7.26
C ASN A 122 24.83 9.34 7.72
N SER A 123 24.62 10.42 8.48
CA SER A 123 23.30 10.81 8.99
C SER A 123 22.25 11.14 7.91
N LEU A 124 22.65 11.33 6.66
CA LEU A 124 21.76 11.48 5.51
C LEU A 124 21.48 10.13 4.79
N GLY A 125 22.09 9.07 5.27
CA GLY A 125 21.95 7.75 4.68
C GLY A 125 20.60 7.12 5.00
N VAL A 126 19.88 6.72 3.97
CA VAL A 126 18.60 5.99 4.06
C VAL A 126 18.69 4.59 3.44
N GLY A 127 19.90 4.20 3.07
CA GLY A 127 20.19 2.89 2.49
C GLY A 127 20.01 2.81 0.98
N VAL A 128 20.31 1.63 0.46
CA VAL A 128 20.16 1.32 -0.96
C VAL A 128 18.69 1.04 -1.27
N ASP A 129 18.18 1.63 -2.34
CA ASP A 129 16.81 1.43 -2.82
C ASP A 129 16.66 0.05 -3.49
N ALA A 130 15.87 -0.81 -2.90
CA ALA A 130 15.64 -2.16 -3.42
C ALA A 130 14.94 -2.17 -4.79
N LEU A 131 14.05 -1.20 -5.07
CA LEU A 131 13.40 -1.09 -6.38
C LEU A 131 14.38 -0.64 -7.46
N TYR A 132 15.31 0.25 -7.12
CA TYR A 132 16.39 0.63 -8.03
C TYR A 132 17.27 -0.58 -8.38
N VAL A 133 17.69 -1.35 -7.38
CA VAL A 133 18.48 -2.57 -7.61
C VAL A 133 17.70 -3.59 -8.42
N LEU A 134 16.43 -3.79 -8.09
CA LEU A 134 15.55 -4.69 -8.84
C LEU A 134 15.46 -4.27 -10.31
N SER A 135 15.23 -2.99 -10.60
CA SER A 135 15.12 -2.49 -11.97
C SER A 135 16.40 -2.77 -12.79
N ARG A 136 17.57 -2.53 -12.19
CA ARG A 136 18.85 -2.79 -12.83
C ARG A 136 19.06 -4.28 -13.12
N ARG A 137 18.72 -5.13 -12.14
CA ARG A 137 18.79 -6.58 -12.30
C ARG A 137 17.87 -7.10 -13.39
N LEU A 138 16.62 -6.63 -13.42
CA LEU A 138 15.64 -7.08 -14.41
C LEU A 138 16.00 -6.61 -15.82
N ALA A 139 16.57 -5.43 -15.97
CA ALA A 139 17.02 -4.93 -17.27
C ALA A 139 18.09 -5.80 -17.95
N GLU A 140 18.83 -6.59 -17.15
CA GLU A 140 19.87 -7.52 -17.63
C GLU A 140 19.36 -8.97 -17.78
N GLN A 141 18.11 -9.25 -17.37
CA GLN A 141 17.53 -10.59 -17.42
C GLN A 141 16.61 -10.77 -18.64
N ASP A 142 16.46 -12.02 -19.06
CA ASP A 142 15.44 -12.39 -20.04
C ASP A 142 14.05 -12.06 -19.50
N PRO A 143 13.15 -11.47 -20.30
CA PRO A 143 11.80 -11.13 -19.88
C PRO A 143 11.00 -12.28 -19.27
N SER A 144 11.26 -13.54 -19.66
CA SER A 144 10.62 -14.72 -19.06
C SER A 144 10.97 -14.93 -17.57
N ALA A 145 12.05 -14.31 -17.09
CA ALA A 145 12.46 -14.33 -15.70
C ALA A 145 11.85 -13.20 -14.85
N TRP A 146 11.15 -12.25 -15.48
CA TRP A 146 10.57 -11.09 -14.78
C TRP A 146 9.40 -11.53 -13.88
N PRO A 147 9.14 -10.80 -12.78
CA PRO A 147 7.98 -11.06 -11.94
C PRO A 147 6.67 -10.75 -12.66
N SER A 148 5.65 -11.53 -12.36
CA SER A 148 4.29 -11.34 -12.87
C SER A 148 3.58 -10.16 -12.19
N LEU A 149 4.03 -9.78 -10.99
CA LEU A 149 3.45 -8.69 -10.21
C LEU A 149 4.50 -8.10 -9.25
N LEU A 150 4.54 -6.78 -9.19
CA LEU A 150 5.14 -6.00 -8.11
C LEU A 150 4.01 -5.48 -7.22
N LEU A 151 3.97 -5.94 -5.97
CA LEU A 151 2.96 -5.56 -5.00
C LEU A 151 3.60 -4.65 -3.94
N LEU A 152 3.17 -3.40 -3.90
CA LEU A 152 3.64 -2.37 -2.98
C LEU A 152 2.59 -2.20 -1.89
N ILE A 153 2.92 -2.63 -0.67
CA ILE A 153 1.98 -2.73 0.45
C ILE A 153 2.28 -1.69 1.54
N GLY A 154 2.15 -0.42 1.17
CA GLY A 154 2.27 0.73 2.06
C GLY A 154 3.49 1.61 1.81
N ASP A 155 3.40 2.85 2.24
CA ASP A 155 4.44 3.89 2.24
C ASP A 155 5.11 4.08 0.88
N GLN A 156 4.30 4.37 -0.12
CA GLN A 156 4.80 4.71 -1.45
C GLN A 156 5.38 6.12 -1.48
N VAL A 157 4.87 6.99 -0.63
CA VAL A 157 5.34 8.35 -0.36
C VAL A 157 5.30 8.60 1.14
N TYR A 158 6.16 9.49 1.61
CA TYR A 158 6.21 9.94 3.00
C TYR A 158 5.70 11.36 3.08
N ALA A 159 4.41 11.51 3.38
CA ALA A 159 3.73 12.80 3.41
C ALA A 159 4.13 13.67 4.59
N ASP A 160 4.64 13.06 5.64
CA ASP A 160 5.08 13.63 6.92
C ASP A 160 6.60 13.67 7.10
N GLN A 161 7.37 13.15 6.15
CA GLN A 161 8.84 13.17 6.14
C GLN A 161 9.33 13.47 4.73
N VAL A 162 9.18 14.72 4.30
CA VAL A 162 9.49 15.09 2.93
C VAL A 162 11.00 15.24 2.67
N SER A 163 11.40 15.07 1.42
CA SER A 163 12.77 15.32 1.00
C SER A 163 13.10 16.82 1.03
N PRO A 164 14.39 17.21 1.09
CA PRO A 164 14.80 18.62 0.97
C PRO A 164 14.36 19.30 -0.34
N GLN A 165 14.03 18.54 -1.38
CA GLN A 165 13.49 19.09 -2.62
C GLN A 165 12.02 19.45 -2.48
N THR A 166 11.22 18.57 -1.91
CA THR A 166 9.80 18.81 -1.62
C THR A 166 9.64 19.89 -0.53
N GLU A 167 10.49 19.91 0.51
CA GLU A 167 10.52 20.97 1.53
C GLU A 167 10.70 22.36 0.88
N ARG A 168 11.68 22.52 -0.01
CA ARG A 168 11.86 23.77 -0.75
C ARG A 168 10.66 24.15 -1.62
N PHE A 169 10.00 23.17 -2.23
CA PHE A 169 8.78 23.42 -2.98
C PHE A 169 7.66 23.96 -2.06
N ILE A 170 7.46 23.36 -0.91
CA ILE A 170 6.52 23.80 0.13
C ILE A 170 6.84 25.23 0.59
N GLU A 171 8.09 25.51 0.97
CA GLU A 171 8.55 26.82 1.44
C GLU A 171 8.33 27.95 0.41
N THR A 172 8.51 27.64 -0.90
CA THR A 172 8.31 28.64 -1.96
C THR A 172 6.86 28.91 -2.28
N ARG A 173 5.96 27.98 -1.93
CA ARG A 173 4.56 28.00 -2.30
C ARG A 173 3.63 28.47 -1.17
N ARG A 174 3.93 28.08 0.07
CA ARG A 174 3.12 28.47 1.22
C ARG A 174 3.43 29.88 1.70
N ASP A 175 2.38 30.59 2.14
CA ASP A 175 2.56 31.88 2.80
C ASP A 175 3.28 31.72 4.13
N ARG A 176 4.10 32.72 4.50
CA ARG A 176 4.74 32.76 5.82
C ARG A 176 3.68 32.94 6.89
N GLY A 177 3.56 31.94 7.77
CA GLY A 177 2.56 31.90 8.84
C GLY A 177 1.38 30.99 8.57
N ALA A 178 1.46 30.12 7.55
CA ALA A 178 0.54 28.99 7.44
C ALA A 178 0.70 28.05 8.65
N ASP A 179 -0.43 27.57 9.19
CA ASP A 179 -0.41 26.72 10.40
C ASP A 179 0.09 25.28 10.12
N ALA A 180 0.10 24.86 8.84
CA ALA A 180 0.57 23.52 8.49
C ALA A 180 2.10 23.38 8.65
N PRO A 181 2.61 22.22 9.13
CA PRO A 181 4.04 21.96 9.26
C PRO A 181 4.78 22.19 7.94
N THR A 182 5.97 22.78 8.00
CA THR A 182 6.75 23.14 6.78
C THR A 182 7.50 21.96 6.16
N ASP A 183 7.71 20.91 6.92
CA ASP A 183 8.38 19.65 6.58
C ASP A 183 7.40 18.53 6.21
N GLU A 184 6.12 18.86 6.07
CA GLU A 184 5.05 17.94 5.71
C GLU A 184 4.16 18.51 4.60
N VAL A 185 3.59 17.64 3.75
CA VAL A 185 2.64 18.07 2.72
C VAL A 185 1.27 18.33 3.33
N ALA A 186 0.53 19.27 2.78
CA ALA A 186 -0.81 19.62 3.27
C ALA A 186 -1.90 19.65 2.20
N ASP A 187 -1.54 19.73 0.92
CA ASP A 187 -2.51 19.88 -0.17
C ASP A 187 -2.18 19.05 -1.41
N PHE A 188 -3.11 19.04 -2.37
CA PHE A 188 -3.02 18.25 -3.59
C PHE A 188 -1.76 18.51 -4.40
N ALA A 189 -1.36 19.77 -4.59
CA ALA A 189 -0.18 20.10 -5.40
C ALA A 189 1.13 19.63 -4.73
N GLU A 190 1.17 19.61 -3.40
CA GLU A 190 2.33 19.09 -2.66
C GLU A 190 2.38 17.57 -2.72
N TYR A 191 1.24 16.88 -2.65
CA TYR A 191 1.16 15.44 -2.89
C TYR A 191 1.59 15.06 -4.31
N THR A 192 1.16 15.80 -5.34
CA THR A 192 1.60 15.52 -6.71
C THR A 192 3.11 15.68 -6.87
N MET A 193 3.73 16.62 -6.13
CA MET A 193 5.17 16.76 -6.09
C MET A 193 5.86 15.55 -5.45
N LEU A 194 5.32 14.99 -4.35
CA LEU A 194 5.83 13.76 -3.73
C LEU A 194 5.83 12.58 -4.71
N TYR A 195 4.71 12.30 -5.36
CA TYR A 195 4.61 11.21 -6.34
C TYR A 195 5.55 11.43 -7.51
N ARG A 196 5.66 12.67 -8.01
CA ARG A 196 6.58 13.02 -9.07
C ARG A 196 8.02 12.74 -8.66
N GLU A 197 8.43 13.12 -7.47
CA GLU A 197 9.79 12.88 -6.97
C GLU A 197 10.03 11.37 -6.79
N ALA A 198 9.10 10.64 -6.18
CA ALA A 198 9.23 9.22 -5.90
C ALA A 198 9.34 8.36 -7.16
N TRP A 199 8.63 8.71 -8.24
CA TRP A 199 8.44 7.82 -9.39
C TRP A 199 9.08 8.31 -10.70
N SER A 200 9.67 9.52 -10.75
CA SER A 200 10.24 10.09 -11.99
C SER A 200 11.61 9.55 -12.39
N GLN A 201 12.33 8.87 -11.49
CA GLN A 201 13.65 8.32 -11.80
C GLN A 201 13.58 7.33 -12.98
N PRO A 202 14.47 7.41 -13.99
CA PRO A 202 14.39 6.59 -15.21
C PRO A 202 14.28 5.08 -14.94
N SER A 203 15.02 4.57 -13.95
CA SER A 203 14.98 3.16 -13.53
C SER A 203 13.64 2.75 -12.93
N ILE A 204 13.02 3.60 -12.10
CA ILE A 204 11.72 3.37 -11.49
C ILE A 204 10.61 3.49 -12.53
N ARG A 205 10.67 4.50 -13.42
CA ARG A 205 9.73 4.63 -14.54
C ARG A 205 9.76 3.38 -15.42
N TRP A 206 10.95 2.91 -15.79
CA TRP A 206 11.08 1.69 -16.57
C TRP A 206 10.53 0.46 -15.84
N LEU A 207 10.86 0.29 -14.55
CA LEU A 207 10.33 -0.81 -13.74
C LEU A 207 8.81 -0.82 -13.75
N PHE A 208 8.19 0.31 -13.47
CA PHE A 208 6.73 0.45 -13.42
C PHE A 208 6.07 0.36 -14.81
N SER A 209 6.77 0.74 -15.88
CA SER A 209 6.25 0.55 -17.24
C SER A 209 6.28 -0.90 -17.72
N THR A 210 7.00 -1.77 -17.02
CA THR A 210 7.34 -3.10 -17.51
C THR A 210 6.76 -4.21 -16.64
N ILE A 211 6.76 -4.01 -15.31
CA ILE A 211 6.22 -4.97 -14.35
C ILE A 211 4.85 -4.49 -13.88
N PRO A 212 3.79 -5.33 -13.99
CA PRO A 212 2.48 -5.01 -13.45
C PRO A 212 2.57 -4.63 -11.97
N THR A 213 2.01 -3.48 -11.60
CA THR A 213 2.18 -2.94 -10.25
C THR A 213 0.82 -2.75 -9.58
N ALA A 214 0.64 -3.31 -8.39
CA ALA A 214 -0.52 -3.08 -7.53
C ALA A 214 -0.06 -2.44 -6.21
N MET A 215 -0.90 -1.56 -5.64
CA MET A 215 -0.51 -0.73 -4.50
C MET A 215 -1.64 -0.60 -3.49
N ILE A 216 -1.28 -0.52 -2.22
CA ILE A 216 -2.17 -0.10 -1.13
C ILE A 216 -1.40 0.88 -0.25
N PHE A 217 -2.08 1.86 0.35
CA PHE A 217 -1.47 2.83 1.26
C PHE A 217 -1.12 2.21 2.60
N ASP A 218 -0.26 2.89 3.36
CA ASP A 218 -0.09 2.75 4.80
C ASP A 218 -0.12 4.15 5.44
N ASP A 219 0.28 4.31 6.69
CA ASP A 219 0.13 5.57 7.42
C ASP A 219 0.93 6.73 6.83
N HIS A 220 2.20 6.56 6.51
CA HIS A 220 3.03 7.63 5.93
C HIS A 220 2.56 8.16 4.58
N ASP A 221 1.76 7.40 3.82
CA ASP A 221 1.05 7.95 2.64
C ASP A 221 0.09 9.09 3.04
N VAL A 222 -0.30 9.15 4.33
CA VAL A 222 -1.13 10.20 4.93
C VAL A 222 -0.38 10.93 6.04
N HIS A 223 -0.08 10.25 7.15
CA HIS A 223 0.65 10.76 8.31
C HIS A 223 1.00 9.60 9.24
N ASP A 224 2.20 9.63 9.83
CA ASP A 224 2.65 8.69 10.87
C ASP A 224 1.57 8.48 11.93
N ASP A 225 1.33 7.23 12.31
CA ASP A 225 0.25 6.86 13.22
C ASP A 225 -1.19 7.07 12.70
N TRP A 226 -1.41 7.31 11.42
CA TRP A 226 -2.75 7.53 10.88
C TRP A 226 -3.73 6.42 11.29
N ASN A 227 -4.83 6.85 11.95
CA ASN A 227 -5.86 5.96 12.49
C ASN A 227 -5.39 4.99 13.58
N ILE A 228 -4.35 5.35 14.35
CA ILE A 228 -3.92 4.54 15.49
C ILE A 228 -4.96 4.52 16.63
N SER A 229 -5.67 5.63 16.88
CA SER A 229 -6.69 5.74 17.93
C SER A 229 -7.70 6.86 17.69
N GLU A 230 -8.86 6.77 18.36
CA GLU A 230 -9.90 7.80 18.32
C GLU A 230 -9.40 9.15 18.85
N SER A 231 -8.53 9.13 19.88
CA SER A 231 -7.96 10.38 20.42
C SER A 231 -6.95 11.01 19.47
N TRP A 232 -6.18 10.22 18.74
CA TRP A 232 -5.25 10.72 17.71
C TRP A 232 -6.02 11.44 16.58
N ILE A 233 -7.08 10.82 16.06
CA ILE A 233 -7.94 11.45 15.04
C ILE A 233 -8.59 12.73 15.58
N GLY A 234 -9.03 12.74 16.84
CA GLY A 234 -9.54 13.94 17.49
C GLY A 234 -8.52 15.09 17.50
N ASP A 235 -7.29 14.81 17.93
CA ASP A 235 -6.20 15.79 17.95
C ASP A 235 -5.89 16.32 16.52
N MET A 236 -5.87 15.45 15.52
CA MET A 236 -5.61 15.84 14.12
C MET A 236 -6.74 16.69 13.55
N ARG A 237 -7.99 16.33 13.79
CA ARG A 237 -9.17 17.11 13.34
C ARG A 237 -9.30 18.48 14.01
N ASP A 238 -8.69 18.69 15.15
CA ASP A 238 -8.60 19.99 15.82
C ASP A 238 -7.57 20.93 15.18
N THR A 239 -6.70 20.43 14.28
CA THR A 239 -5.76 21.28 13.53
C THR A 239 -6.44 21.91 12.31
N SER A 240 -5.99 23.13 11.94
CA SER A 240 -6.58 23.87 10.80
C SER A 240 -6.27 23.27 9.43
N TRP A 241 -5.22 22.47 9.32
CA TRP A 241 -4.68 21.93 8.05
C TRP A 241 -5.06 20.48 7.77
N TRP A 242 -5.48 19.70 8.77
CA TRP A 242 -5.74 18.27 8.62
C TRP A 242 -6.79 17.93 7.57
N HIS A 243 -7.88 18.71 7.55
CA HIS A 243 -8.97 18.46 6.60
C HIS A 243 -8.51 18.50 5.12
N GLU A 244 -7.65 19.47 4.78
CA GLU A 244 -7.11 19.57 3.42
C GLU A 244 -6.10 18.45 3.16
N ARG A 245 -5.27 18.09 4.14
CA ARG A 245 -4.30 17.01 4.04
C ARG A 245 -4.97 15.67 3.76
N ILE A 246 -5.90 15.24 4.61
CA ILE A 246 -6.56 13.93 4.44
C ILE A 246 -7.38 13.87 3.15
N THR A 247 -8.07 14.95 2.79
CA THR A 247 -8.78 15.05 1.51
C THR A 247 -7.81 14.87 0.34
N SER A 248 -6.68 15.57 0.35
CA SER A 248 -5.68 15.50 -0.72
C SER A 248 -4.96 14.15 -0.77
N ALA A 249 -4.68 13.54 0.38
CA ALA A 249 -4.13 12.20 0.48
C ALA A 249 -5.04 11.17 -0.21
N LEU A 250 -6.33 11.15 0.14
CA LEU A 250 -7.29 10.19 -0.44
C LEU A 250 -7.55 10.45 -1.94
N VAL A 251 -7.59 11.72 -2.38
CA VAL A 251 -7.70 12.07 -3.80
C VAL A 251 -6.49 11.56 -4.57
N THR A 252 -5.29 11.84 -4.09
CA THR A 252 -4.06 11.42 -4.79
C THR A 252 -3.85 9.91 -4.70
N TYR A 253 -4.18 9.27 -3.58
CA TYR A 253 -4.19 7.81 -3.49
C TYR A 253 -5.12 7.19 -4.54
N TRP A 254 -6.34 7.70 -4.70
CA TRP A 254 -7.27 7.23 -5.74
C TRP A 254 -6.67 7.34 -7.13
N ILE A 255 -6.07 8.50 -7.49
CA ILE A 255 -5.50 8.74 -8.81
C ILE A 255 -4.25 7.90 -9.08
N TYR A 256 -3.27 7.95 -8.17
CA TYR A 256 -1.94 7.38 -8.40
C TYR A 256 -1.86 5.88 -8.06
N GLN A 257 -2.62 5.44 -7.07
CA GLN A 257 -2.52 4.07 -6.58
C GLN A 257 -3.77 3.23 -6.91
N HIS A 258 -4.96 3.64 -6.46
CA HIS A 258 -6.17 2.82 -6.51
C HIS A 258 -6.65 2.52 -7.94
N LEU A 259 -6.71 3.52 -8.83
CA LEU A 259 -7.16 3.33 -10.22
C LEU A 259 -6.41 2.23 -10.97
N GLY A 260 -5.17 1.98 -10.61
CA GLY A 260 -4.38 0.91 -11.20
C GLY A 260 -4.61 -0.47 -10.61
N ASN A 261 -5.35 -0.58 -9.51
CA ASN A 261 -5.62 -1.85 -8.86
C ASN A 261 -6.81 -2.59 -9.48
N VAL A 262 -7.75 -1.85 -10.06
CA VAL A 262 -9.00 -2.38 -10.62
C VAL A 262 -8.80 -2.90 -12.06
N SER A 263 -9.60 -3.88 -12.45
CA SER A 263 -9.60 -4.41 -13.80
C SER A 263 -10.23 -3.44 -14.81
N PRO A 264 -9.97 -3.60 -16.11
CA PRO A 264 -10.66 -2.82 -17.15
C PRO A 264 -12.20 -2.90 -17.08
N ALA A 265 -12.74 -4.06 -16.67
CA ALA A 265 -14.18 -4.26 -16.53
C ALA A 265 -14.74 -3.48 -15.34
N GLU A 266 -14.10 -3.60 -14.17
CA GLU A 266 -14.48 -2.83 -12.96
C GLU A 266 -14.36 -1.33 -13.21
N LEU A 267 -13.30 -0.87 -13.89
CA LEU A 267 -13.10 0.54 -14.22
C LEU A 267 -14.20 1.08 -15.14
N ALA A 268 -14.67 0.28 -16.10
CA ALA A 268 -15.73 0.65 -17.02
C ALA A 268 -17.12 0.75 -16.33
N GLU A 269 -17.30 0.05 -15.22
CA GLU A 269 -18.53 0.04 -14.43
C GLU A 269 -18.47 0.99 -13.21
N ASP A 270 -17.30 1.58 -12.91
CA ASP A 270 -17.13 2.48 -11.75
C ASP A 270 -17.83 3.84 -12.01
N PRO A 271 -18.88 4.17 -11.25
CA PRO A 271 -19.60 5.42 -11.42
C PRO A 271 -18.76 6.64 -11.10
N LEU A 272 -17.82 6.55 -10.14
CA LEU A 272 -16.91 7.66 -9.81
C LEU A 272 -15.94 7.93 -10.98
N PHE A 273 -15.36 6.87 -11.57
CA PHE A 273 -14.49 7.05 -12.73
C PHE A 273 -15.23 7.63 -13.94
N ALA A 274 -16.50 7.24 -14.14
CA ALA A 274 -17.34 7.80 -15.20
C ALA A 274 -17.61 9.30 -14.97
N GLU A 275 -17.94 9.70 -13.73
CA GLU A 275 -18.17 11.11 -13.36
C GLU A 275 -16.89 11.94 -13.51
N VAL A 276 -15.77 11.46 -12.99
CA VAL A 276 -14.44 12.10 -13.11
C VAL A 276 -14.04 12.28 -14.58
N SER A 277 -14.28 11.27 -15.41
CA SER A 277 -13.93 11.31 -16.84
C SER A 277 -14.79 12.27 -17.64
N ALA A 278 -15.99 12.57 -17.18
CA ALA A 278 -16.96 13.48 -17.83
C ALA A 278 -16.81 14.94 -17.38
N ALA A 279 -16.13 15.20 -16.26
CA ALA A 279 -15.99 16.54 -15.71
C ALA A 279 -14.94 17.36 -16.48
N ASP A 280 -15.16 18.67 -16.64
CA ASP A 280 -14.16 19.61 -17.17
C ASP A 280 -12.95 19.71 -16.22
N ASP A 281 -13.21 19.72 -14.91
CA ASP A 281 -12.25 19.56 -13.82
C ASP A 281 -12.89 18.71 -12.72
N ALA A 282 -12.32 17.55 -12.45
CA ALA A 282 -12.85 16.59 -11.49
C ALA A 282 -12.43 16.86 -10.03
N ALA A 283 -11.71 17.95 -9.75
CA ALA A 283 -11.24 18.25 -8.39
C ALA A 283 -12.39 18.29 -7.37
N THR A 284 -13.52 18.92 -7.72
CA THR A 284 -14.69 18.99 -6.82
C THR A 284 -15.32 17.62 -6.58
N VAL A 285 -15.42 16.79 -7.61
CA VAL A 285 -15.96 15.42 -7.53
C VAL A 285 -15.11 14.58 -6.58
N LEU A 286 -13.79 14.55 -6.82
CA LEU A 286 -12.86 13.76 -6.02
C LEU A 286 -12.72 14.26 -4.58
N ARG A 287 -12.75 15.57 -4.36
CA ARG A 287 -12.77 16.14 -2.99
C ARG A 287 -14.06 15.77 -2.24
N GLY A 288 -15.19 15.74 -2.92
CA GLY A 288 -16.46 15.26 -2.36
C GLY A 288 -16.36 13.80 -1.93
N PHE A 289 -15.90 12.96 -2.83
CA PHE A 289 -15.64 11.54 -2.58
C PHE A 289 -14.66 11.30 -1.41
N ALA A 290 -13.52 12.00 -1.38
CA ALA A 290 -12.52 11.84 -0.32
C ALA A 290 -13.04 12.23 1.06
N ARG A 291 -13.85 13.31 1.13
CA ARG A 291 -14.51 13.73 2.38
C ARG A 291 -15.53 12.72 2.87
N GLU A 292 -16.27 12.10 1.97
CA GLU A 292 -17.21 11.04 2.33
C GLU A 292 -16.46 9.82 2.88
N ALA A 293 -15.36 9.42 2.24
CA ALA A 293 -14.51 8.33 2.71
C ALA A 293 -13.93 8.59 4.11
N ASP A 294 -13.37 9.79 4.39
CA ASP A 294 -12.84 10.14 5.72
C ASP A 294 -13.91 10.18 6.82
N HIS A 295 -15.17 10.49 6.48
CA HIS A 295 -16.24 10.67 7.49
C HIS A 295 -17.05 9.41 7.76
N GLN A 296 -17.06 8.46 6.87
CA GLN A 296 -17.84 7.23 6.97
C GLN A 296 -16.89 6.04 7.00
N ALA A 297 -16.61 5.51 8.19
CA ALA A 297 -15.93 4.21 8.29
C ALA A 297 -16.69 3.19 7.42
N GLY A 298 -15.99 2.59 6.45
CA GLY A 298 -16.60 1.70 5.46
C GLY A 298 -17.26 2.40 4.25
N GLY A 299 -17.15 3.72 4.12
CA GLY A 299 -17.71 4.46 2.99
C GLY A 299 -17.10 4.11 1.62
N ARG A 300 -15.89 3.57 1.60
CA ARG A 300 -15.23 3.09 0.39
C ARG A 300 -14.41 1.83 0.66
N LEU A 301 -14.48 0.89 -0.27
CA LEU A 301 -13.63 -0.30 -0.25
C LEU A 301 -12.33 -0.01 -1.00
N TRP A 302 -11.23 0.18 -0.28
CA TRP A 302 -9.90 0.32 -0.86
C TRP A 302 -9.20 -1.02 -1.07
N SER A 303 -9.64 -2.04 -0.34
CA SER A 303 -9.22 -3.43 -0.52
C SER A 303 -9.58 -3.92 -1.93
N PHE A 304 -8.75 -4.78 -2.49
CA PHE A 304 -8.98 -5.35 -3.81
C PHE A 304 -8.49 -6.80 -3.89
N SER A 305 -8.93 -7.51 -4.92
CA SER A 305 -8.48 -8.88 -5.17
C SER A 305 -8.09 -9.10 -6.62
N ARG A 306 -7.22 -10.07 -6.86
CA ARG A 306 -6.84 -10.53 -8.20
C ARG A 306 -6.80 -12.05 -8.25
N LEU A 307 -7.20 -12.61 -9.38
CA LEU A 307 -6.97 -14.01 -9.67
C LEU A 307 -5.75 -14.11 -10.60
N LEU A 308 -4.68 -14.72 -10.11
CA LEU A 308 -3.42 -14.86 -10.81
C LEU A 308 -3.23 -16.35 -11.15
N GLY A 309 -3.79 -16.80 -12.27
CA GLY A 309 -3.94 -18.24 -12.56
C GLY A 309 -4.79 -18.91 -11.48
N GLY A 310 -4.29 -19.97 -10.86
CA GLY A 310 -4.96 -20.66 -9.73
C GLY A 310 -4.76 -19.99 -8.36
N THR A 311 -4.06 -18.85 -8.30
CA THR A 311 -3.74 -18.16 -7.04
C THR A 311 -4.69 -16.98 -6.82
N ARG A 312 -5.40 -16.97 -5.69
CA ARG A 312 -6.19 -15.83 -5.22
C ARG A 312 -5.28 -14.89 -4.41
N LEU A 313 -5.07 -13.67 -4.88
CA LEU A 313 -4.48 -12.57 -4.13
C LEU A 313 -5.61 -11.68 -3.61
N VAL A 314 -5.60 -11.41 -2.30
CA VAL A 314 -6.47 -10.43 -1.65
C VAL A 314 -5.59 -9.43 -0.94
N VAL A 315 -5.76 -8.14 -1.24
CA VAL A 315 -5.04 -7.03 -0.60
C VAL A 315 -6.03 -6.27 0.28
N VAL A 316 -5.70 -6.19 1.56
CA VAL A 316 -6.59 -5.68 2.61
C VAL A 316 -6.12 -4.31 3.05
N ASP A 317 -7.03 -3.34 2.99
CA ASP A 317 -6.85 -2.05 3.64
C ASP A 317 -6.90 -2.25 5.17
N ALA A 318 -5.81 -1.89 5.84
CA ALA A 318 -5.68 -1.99 7.29
C ALA A 318 -5.57 -0.60 7.97
N ARG A 319 -5.98 0.46 7.28
CA ARG A 319 -5.85 1.84 7.77
C ARG A 319 -7.17 2.63 7.74
N GLU A 320 -7.75 2.87 6.57
CA GLU A 320 -8.89 3.77 6.44
C GLU A 320 -10.15 3.20 7.10
N GLY A 321 -10.45 1.94 6.88
CA GLY A 321 -11.65 1.28 7.40
C GLY A 321 -11.60 0.87 8.87
N ARG A 322 -10.63 1.35 9.67
CA ARG A 322 -10.53 1.03 11.09
C ARG A 322 -11.70 1.58 11.89
N VAL A 323 -12.27 0.76 12.78
CA VAL A 323 -13.19 1.18 13.83
C VAL A 323 -12.38 1.48 15.09
N LEU A 324 -12.31 2.75 15.50
CA LEU A 324 -11.40 3.22 16.55
C LEU A 324 -12.01 3.36 17.93
N SER A 325 -13.35 3.31 18.05
CA SER A 325 -14.06 3.46 19.33
C SER A 325 -13.60 2.43 20.36
N GLU A 326 -13.15 2.90 21.52
CA GLU A 326 -12.63 2.03 22.59
C GLU A 326 -13.65 0.97 23.01
N GLY A 327 -13.17 -0.26 23.20
CA GLY A 327 -14.01 -1.44 23.50
C GLY A 327 -14.75 -2.03 22.30
N ARG A 328 -14.67 -1.40 21.12
CA ARG A 328 -15.21 -1.88 19.85
C ARG A 328 -14.20 -1.76 18.70
N ARG A 329 -12.92 -1.63 19.03
CA ARG A 329 -11.86 -1.48 18.03
C ARG A 329 -11.83 -2.67 17.09
N GLU A 330 -11.79 -2.35 15.79
CA GLU A 330 -11.66 -3.35 14.72
C GLU A 330 -10.76 -2.82 13.60
N MET A 331 -9.94 -3.70 13.04
CA MET A 331 -9.05 -3.37 11.92
C MET A 331 -9.84 -3.12 10.63
N LEU A 332 -10.96 -3.81 10.47
CA LEU A 332 -11.87 -3.72 9.34
C LEU A 332 -13.30 -3.56 9.87
N ASP A 333 -14.11 -2.75 9.22
CA ASP A 333 -15.55 -2.72 9.48
C ASP A 333 -16.28 -3.96 8.93
N GLU A 334 -17.57 -4.09 9.21
CA GLU A 334 -18.35 -5.28 8.82
C GLU A 334 -18.49 -5.43 7.31
N ASP A 335 -18.56 -4.36 6.53
CA ASP A 335 -18.68 -4.44 5.06
C ASP A 335 -17.39 -4.95 4.44
N GLN A 336 -16.25 -4.47 4.92
CA GLN A 336 -14.93 -4.97 4.52
C GLN A 336 -14.71 -6.42 4.95
N TRP A 337 -15.17 -6.81 6.15
CA TRP A 337 -15.13 -8.20 6.58
C TRP A 337 -15.99 -9.10 5.69
N GLY A 338 -17.21 -8.68 5.37
CA GLY A 338 -18.11 -9.40 4.47
C GLY A 338 -17.48 -9.60 3.09
N TRP A 339 -16.87 -8.55 2.56
CA TRP A 339 -16.12 -8.61 1.29
C TRP A 339 -14.94 -9.57 1.37
N LEU A 340 -14.09 -9.46 2.39
CA LEU A 340 -12.91 -10.32 2.58
C LEU A 340 -13.30 -11.81 2.65
N GLU A 341 -14.33 -12.13 3.43
CA GLU A 341 -14.86 -13.49 3.57
C GLU A 341 -15.36 -14.03 2.23
N GLN A 342 -16.00 -13.18 1.41
CA GLN A 342 -16.44 -13.54 0.06
C GLN A 342 -15.27 -13.82 -0.86
N GLN A 343 -14.21 -12.97 -0.84
CA GLN A 343 -13.04 -13.14 -1.70
C GLN A 343 -12.24 -14.41 -1.37
N LEU A 344 -12.30 -14.88 -0.14
CA LEU A 344 -11.63 -16.09 0.32
C LEU A 344 -12.52 -17.35 0.28
N THR A 345 -13.73 -17.24 -0.27
CA THR A 345 -14.64 -18.36 -0.50
C THR A 345 -14.54 -18.82 -1.94
N GLY A 346 -14.19 -20.08 -2.16
CA GLY A 346 -14.03 -20.68 -3.50
C GLY A 346 -12.90 -21.71 -3.55
N ASP A 347 -12.65 -22.21 -4.72
CA ASP A 347 -11.64 -23.23 -4.98
C ASP A 347 -10.41 -22.57 -5.61
N TYR A 348 -9.32 -22.49 -4.84
CA TYR A 348 -8.06 -21.90 -5.26
C TYR A 348 -6.90 -22.84 -4.95
N ASP A 349 -5.90 -22.88 -5.82
CA ASP A 349 -4.68 -23.67 -5.57
C ASP A 349 -3.86 -23.05 -4.41
N HIS A 350 -3.77 -21.73 -4.38
CA HIS A 350 -3.07 -20.96 -3.37
C HIS A 350 -3.86 -19.70 -3.02
N VAL A 351 -3.71 -19.23 -1.78
CA VAL A 351 -4.29 -17.97 -1.29
C VAL A 351 -3.16 -17.09 -0.76
N LEU A 352 -3.13 -15.84 -1.22
CA LEU A 352 -2.25 -14.79 -0.69
C LEU A 352 -3.13 -13.69 -0.07
N ILE A 353 -2.88 -13.36 1.20
CA ILE A 353 -3.55 -12.28 1.92
C ILE A 353 -2.49 -11.24 2.23
N ALA A 354 -2.52 -10.12 1.52
CA ALA A 354 -1.58 -9.02 1.74
C ALA A 354 -2.23 -7.92 2.58
N SER A 355 -1.50 -7.40 3.53
CA SER A 355 -1.88 -6.26 4.37
C SER A 355 -0.64 -5.40 4.61
N PRO A 356 -0.73 -4.07 4.67
CA PRO A 356 0.39 -3.22 5.07
C PRO A 356 1.02 -3.74 6.37
N LEU A 357 0.21 -3.96 7.38
CA LEU A 357 0.63 -4.45 8.69
C LEU A 357 0.66 -5.99 8.74
N PRO A 358 1.72 -6.61 9.29
CA PRO A 358 1.74 -8.06 9.49
C PRO A 358 0.68 -8.51 10.48
N VAL A 359 0.01 -9.65 10.16
CA VAL A 359 -1.02 -10.24 11.03
C VAL A 359 -0.41 -10.81 12.32
N LEU A 360 0.75 -11.45 12.19
CA LEU A 360 1.47 -12.06 13.31
C LEU A 360 2.74 -11.26 13.62
N LEU A 361 2.89 -10.87 14.87
CA LEU A 361 4.11 -10.30 15.41
C LEU A 361 4.88 -11.33 16.25
N ALA A 362 6.14 -11.00 16.57
CA ALA A 362 6.87 -11.77 17.57
C ALA A 362 6.04 -11.88 18.86
N PRO A 363 5.95 -13.06 19.51
CA PRO A 363 4.97 -13.31 20.58
C PRO A 363 4.98 -12.28 21.72
N THR A 364 6.14 -11.74 22.06
CA THR A 364 6.26 -10.71 23.10
C THR A 364 5.56 -9.42 22.70
N LEU A 365 5.75 -8.96 21.47
CA LEU A 365 5.11 -7.74 20.94
C LEU A 365 3.61 -7.96 20.80
N HIS A 366 3.21 -9.08 20.23
CA HIS A 366 1.79 -9.45 20.12
C HIS A 366 1.06 -9.37 21.45
N HIS A 367 1.61 -9.96 22.51
CA HIS A 367 0.99 -9.91 23.84
C HIS A 367 1.03 -8.52 24.45
N LEU A 368 2.03 -7.70 24.15
CA LEU A 368 2.12 -6.32 24.63
C LEU A 368 1.06 -5.44 23.98
N GLU A 369 0.83 -5.57 22.68
CA GLU A 369 -0.24 -4.86 21.97
C GLU A 369 -1.63 -5.26 22.46
N ALA A 370 -1.87 -6.56 22.58
CA ALA A 370 -3.13 -7.08 23.10
C ALA A 370 -3.41 -6.63 24.56
N TRP A 371 -2.38 -6.59 25.39
CA TRP A 371 -2.48 -6.01 26.73
C TRP A 371 -2.79 -4.53 26.67
N ASN A 372 -2.09 -3.76 25.83
CA ASN A 372 -2.29 -2.33 25.69
C ASN A 372 -3.74 -2.01 25.24
N GLU A 373 -4.26 -2.69 24.24
CA GLU A 373 -5.65 -2.55 23.82
C GLU A 373 -6.62 -2.76 25.00
N ALA A 374 -6.44 -3.82 25.76
CA ALA A 374 -7.32 -4.13 26.90
C ALA A 374 -7.26 -3.06 28.00
N ILE A 375 -6.09 -2.52 28.31
CA ILE A 375 -6.00 -1.44 29.31
C ILE A 375 -6.56 -0.12 28.80
N CYS A 376 -6.42 0.21 27.52
CA CYS A 376 -7.05 1.37 26.90
C CYS A 376 -8.58 1.24 26.94
N ALA A 377 -9.12 0.05 26.74
CA ALA A 377 -10.54 -0.27 26.90
C ALA A 377 -11.02 -0.27 28.37
N GLY A 378 -10.15 0.02 29.33
CA GLY A 378 -10.51 0.22 30.73
C GLY A 378 -10.34 -0.97 31.66
N ALA A 379 -9.69 -2.08 31.25
CA ALA A 379 -9.51 -3.28 32.09
C ALA A 379 -8.89 -3.00 33.46
N TRP A 380 -8.01 -2.00 33.56
CA TRP A 380 -7.38 -1.56 34.82
C TRP A 380 -7.85 -0.19 35.29
N GLY A 381 -8.98 0.32 34.76
CA GLY A 381 -9.59 1.59 35.10
C GLY A 381 -9.01 2.80 34.35
N ALA A 382 -9.66 3.95 34.51
CA ALA A 382 -9.45 5.14 33.68
C ALA A 382 -8.00 5.71 33.69
N SER A 383 -7.27 5.59 34.83
CA SER A 383 -5.89 6.08 34.90
C SER A 383 -4.94 5.19 34.10
N ALA A 384 -5.15 3.89 34.09
CA ALA A 384 -4.42 2.94 33.29
C ALA A 384 -4.75 3.10 31.80
N ALA A 385 -6.00 3.38 31.46
CA ALA A 385 -6.42 3.65 30.10
C ALA A 385 -5.68 4.87 29.50
N ARG A 386 -5.62 5.99 30.24
CA ARG A 386 -4.84 7.17 29.80
C ARG A 386 -3.34 6.90 29.67
N PHE A 387 -2.77 6.07 30.51
CA PHE A 387 -1.38 5.64 30.39
C PHE A 387 -1.20 4.73 29.16
N GLY A 388 -2.11 3.78 28.97
CA GLY A 388 -2.12 2.88 27.81
C GLY A 388 -2.17 3.63 26.50
N GLU A 389 -3.01 4.67 26.40
CA GLU A 389 -3.13 5.49 25.19
C GLU A 389 -1.83 6.25 24.86
N ARG A 390 -1.18 6.81 25.88
CA ARG A 390 0.14 7.44 25.68
C ARG A 390 1.19 6.43 25.23
N LEU A 391 1.13 5.21 25.77
CA LEU A 391 2.05 4.13 25.39
C LEU A 391 1.76 3.64 23.96
N ARG A 392 0.49 3.53 23.57
CA ARG A 392 0.05 3.17 22.22
C ARG A 392 0.69 4.09 21.20
N ARG A 393 0.52 5.40 21.36
CA ARG A 393 1.02 6.43 20.46
C ARG A 393 2.56 6.61 20.51
N ALA A 394 3.21 6.24 21.60
CA ALA A 394 4.66 6.37 21.74
C ALA A 394 5.46 5.16 21.24
N LEU A 395 4.80 4.04 21.02
CA LEU A 395 5.42 2.76 20.62
C LEU A 395 4.71 2.12 19.42
N ASP A 396 3.88 2.88 18.71
CA ASP A 396 3.18 2.48 17.48
C ASP A 396 2.48 1.12 17.65
N LEU A 397 1.69 1.00 18.75
CA LEU A 397 1.00 -0.26 19.07
C LEU A 397 -0.32 -0.35 18.31
N GLU A 398 -0.23 -0.66 17.04
CA GLU A 398 -1.32 -0.52 16.09
C GLU A 398 -1.51 -1.68 15.11
N HIS A 399 -0.73 -2.75 15.25
CA HIS A 399 -0.85 -3.91 14.39
C HIS A 399 -2.10 -4.74 14.71
N TRP A 400 -2.31 -5.83 13.98
CA TRP A 400 -3.48 -6.70 14.17
C TRP A 400 -3.68 -7.17 15.62
N ALA A 401 -2.58 -7.30 16.37
CA ALA A 401 -2.64 -7.66 17.79
C ALA A 401 -3.26 -6.58 18.70
N ALA A 402 -3.22 -5.31 18.28
CA ALA A 402 -3.87 -4.18 18.95
C ALA A 402 -5.37 -4.03 18.59
N PHE A 403 -5.89 -4.97 17.77
CA PHE A 403 -7.29 -5.09 17.36
C PHE A 403 -7.75 -6.54 17.53
N GLN A 404 -7.85 -6.98 18.78
CA GLN A 404 -8.02 -8.40 19.14
C GLN A 404 -9.22 -9.06 18.49
N ARG A 405 -10.33 -8.36 18.32
CA ARG A 405 -11.52 -8.91 17.64
C ARG A 405 -11.21 -9.27 16.19
N SER A 406 -10.59 -8.33 15.48
CA SER A 406 -10.19 -8.53 14.09
C SER A 406 -9.11 -9.60 13.95
N PHE A 407 -8.14 -9.63 14.85
CA PHE A 407 -7.13 -10.70 14.88
C PHE A 407 -7.76 -12.08 15.02
N GLN A 408 -8.68 -12.26 15.99
CA GLN A 408 -9.37 -13.53 16.20
C GLN A 408 -10.24 -13.92 15.01
N ARG A 409 -10.93 -12.96 14.38
CA ARG A 409 -11.74 -13.17 13.17
C ARG A 409 -10.86 -13.59 11.99
N MET A 410 -9.68 -12.97 11.80
CA MET A 410 -8.70 -13.34 10.77
C MET A 410 -8.18 -14.77 11.01
N VAL A 411 -7.83 -15.14 12.23
CA VAL A 411 -7.40 -16.50 12.58
C VAL A 411 -8.50 -17.51 12.29
N ALA A 412 -9.75 -17.20 12.63
CA ALA A 412 -10.90 -18.06 12.33
C ALA A 412 -11.11 -18.21 10.82
N LEU A 413 -11.02 -17.12 10.06
CA LEU A 413 -11.17 -17.11 8.61
C LEU A 413 -10.08 -17.96 7.92
N ILE A 414 -8.82 -17.78 8.30
CA ILE A 414 -7.70 -18.60 7.81
C ILE A 414 -7.89 -20.07 8.15
N THR A 415 -8.39 -20.35 9.34
CA THR A 415 -8.71 -21.73 9.78
C THR A 415 -9.82 -22.33 8.92
N ASP A 416 -10.88 -21.57 8.61
CA ASP A 416 -11.99 -22.01 7.78
C ASP A 416 -11.54 -22.29 6.33
N VAL A 417 -10.76 -21.40 5.74
CA VAL A 417 -10.19 -21.59 4.40
C VAL A 417 -9.27 -22.81 4.38
N GLY A 418 -8.32 -22.87 5.32
CA GLY A 418 -7.31 -23.92 5.36
C GLY A 418 -7.84 -25.32 5.74
N SER A 419 -9.05 -25.40 6.32
CA SER A 419 -9.73 -26.67 6.62
C SER A 419 -10.77 -27.06 5.58
N GLY A 420 -10.94 -26.27 4.50
CA GLY A 420 -11.90 -26.59 3.44
C GLY A 420 -13.36 -26.29 3.81
N ARG A 421 -13.62 -25.42 4.79
CA ARG A 421 -14.99 -25.01 5.14
C ARG A 421 -15.56 -23.89 4.24
N ARG A 422 -14.70 -23.27 3.43
CA ARG A 422 -15.08 -22.18 2.49
C ARG A 422 -14.81 -22.52 1.00
N GLY A 423 -14.66 -23.78 0.67
CA GLY A 423 -14.28 -24.33 -0.63
C GLY A 423 -13.21 -25.40 -0.46
N LEU A 424 -12.55 -25.84 -1.53
CA LEU A 424 -11.41 -26.74 -1.39
C LEU A 424 -10.27 -26.06 -0.62
N ALA A 425 -9.69 -26.77 0.35
CA ALA A 425 -8.53 -26.25 1.07
C ALA A 425 -7.37 -26.01 0.11
N PRO A 426 -6.86 -24.77 -0.01
CA PRO A 426 -5.73 -24.48 -0.89
C PRO A 426 -4.46 -25.20 -0.42
N ALA A 427 -3.53 -25.50 -1.33
CA ALA A 427 -2.25 -26.11 -0.95
C ALA A 427 -1.47 -25.21 0.03
N SER A 428 -1.55 -23.89 -0.14
CA SER A 428 -0.96 -22.95 0.81
C SER A 428 -1.78 -21.66 0.98
N ILE A 429 -1.67 -21.08 2.17
CA ILE A 429 -2.14 -19.73 2.52
C ILE A 429 -0.90 -18.94 2.98
N VAL A 430 -0.62 -17.81 2.35
CA VAL A 430 0.51 -16.95 2.72
C VAL A 430 0.00 -15.55 3.04
N MET A 431 0.24 -15.11 4.27
CA MET A 431 0.05 -13.72 4.66
C MET A 431 1.29 -12.92 4.27
N LEU A 432 1.11 -11.84 3.50
CA LEU A 432 2.17 -10.91 3.11
C LEU A 432 2.04 -9.64 3.94
N GLY A 433 3.12 -9.22 4.59
CA GLY A 433 3.17 -8.03 5.43
C GLY A 433 4.31 -7.09 5.07
N GLY A 434 4.18 -5.83 5.48
CA GLY A 434 5.16 -4.74 5.33
C GLY A 434 5.48 -4.05 6.65
N ASP A 435 5.57 -2.74 6.65
CA ASP A 435 5.62 -1.77 7.74
C ASP A 435 6.80 -1.93 8.73
N VAL A 436 6.90 -2.99 9.44
CA VAL A 436 7.77 -3.21 10.62
C VAL A 436 9.28 -3.14 10.38
N HIS A 437 9.73 -2.67 9.24
CA HIS A 437 11.15 -2.51 8.84
C HIS A 437 12.01 -3.76 9.12
N GLN A 438 11.42 -4.94 8.95
CA GLN A 438 12.07 -6.25 9.08
C GLN A 438 11.63 -7.18 7.94
N ALA A 439 12.48 -8.13 7.59
CA ALA A 439 12.14 -9.20 6.66
C ALA A 439 12.25 -10.56 7.37
N TYR A 440 11.20 -11.36 7.30
CA TYR A 440 11.18 -12.72 7.87
C TYR A 440 10.11 -13.59 7.22
N LEU A 441 10.28 -14.89 7.37
CA LEU A 441 9.31 -15.91 6.97
C LEU A 441 9.02 -16.81 8.18
N GLU A 442 7.74 -16.97 8.50
CA GLU A 442 7.28 -17.81 9.60
C GLU A 442 6.30 -18.88 9.12
N THR A 443 6.37 -20.05 9.70
CA THR A 443 5.38 -21.11 9.51
C THR A 443 4.36 -21.06 10.63
N VAL A 444 3.08 -21.05 10.25
CA VAL A 444 1.95 -20.98 11.21
C VAL A 444 1.44 -22.39 11.49
N GLY A 445 1.54 -22.81 12.74
CA GLY A 445 1.02 -24.10 13.20
C GLY A 445 -0.37 -24.00 13.75
N PHE A 446 -1.20 -25.01 13.49
CA PHE A 446 -2.54 -25.14 14.05
C PHE A 446 -2.66 -26.42 14.90
N ARG A 447 -3.53 -26.40 15.89
CA ARG A 447 -3.89 -27.63 16.62
C ARG A 447 -4.53 -28.63 15.66
N ARG A 448 -4.26 -29.91 15.81
CA ARG A 448 -4.82 -30.96 14.95
C ARG A 448 -6.35 -30.93 14.90
N SER A 449 -7.00 -30.52 16.01
CA SER A 449 -8.46 -30.37 16.11
C SER A 449 -9.03 -29.28 15.20
N ALA A 450 -8.22 -28.34 14.71
CA ALA A 450 -8.68 -27.30 13.79
C ALA A 450 -8.92 -27.84 12.37
N GLY A 451 -8.35 -28.99 12.02
CA GLY A 451 -8.56 -29.65 10.73
C GLY A 451 -7.90 -28.93 9.55
N VAL A 452 -6.99 -27.98 9.79
CA VAL A 452 -6.28 -27.24 8.74
C VAL A 452 -5.35 -28.18 8.00
N SER A 453 -5.54 -28.33 6.70
CA SER A 453 -4.71 -29.15 5.80
C SER A 453 -3.77 -28.29 4.94
N SER A 454 -4.04 -27.01 4.77
CA SER A 454 -3.18 -26.07 4.05
C SER A 454 -1.88 -25.81 4.80
N ALA A 455 -0.78 -25.65 4.08
CA ALA A 455 0.44 -25.06 4.63
C ALA A 455 0.26 -23.54 4.80
N VAL A 456 0.40 -23.04 6.02
CA VAL A 456 0.15 -21.61 6.32
C VAL A 456 1.44 -20.92 6.71
N TYR A 457 1.72 -19.79 6.07
CA TYR A 457 2.92 -18.98 6.27
C TYR A 457 2.59 -17.51 6.46
N GLN A 458 3.47 -16.78 7.12
CA GLN A 458 3.54 -15.34 7.03
C GLN A 458 4.91 -14.94 6.51
N ALA A 459 4.95 -14.10 5.50
CA ALA A 459 6.14 -13.54 4.92
C ALA A 459 6.08 -12.00 5.00
N VAL A 460 7.06 -11.39 5.64
CA VAL A 460 7.15 -9.94 5.83
C VAL A 460 8.38 -9.43 5.11
N CYS A 461 8.22 -8.32 4.37
CA CYS A 461 9.31 -7.69 3.65
C CYS A 461 9.19 -6.16 3.72
N SER A 462 10.01 -5.56 4.56
CA SER A 462 10.14 -4.12 4.76
C SER A 462 11.54 -3.82 5.35
N PRO A 463 12.17 -2.68 5.02
CA PRO A 463 11.74 -1.70 4.03
C PRO A 463 12.36 -1.95 2.65
N PHE A 464 11.77 -1.35 1.61
CA PHE A 464 12.46 -1.18 0.32
C PHE A 464 13.61 -0.17 0.44
N ARG A 465 13.40 0.90 1.19
CA ARG A 465 14.39 1.93 1.49
C ARG A 465 13.92 2.81 2.65
N ASN A 466 14.15 2.40 3.86
CA ASN A 466 13.95 3.18 5.10
C ASN A 466 14.51 2.36 6.27
N GLN A 467 15.79 2.48 6.56
CA GLN A 467 16.42 1.64 7.59
C GLN A 467 16.04 2.13 8.98
N LEU A 468 15.68 1.21 9.87
CA LEU A 468 15.53 1.50 11.29
C LEU A 468 16.83 2.06 11.89
N GLY A 469 16.70 3.08 12.73
CA GLY A 469 17.80 3.63 13.51
C GLY A 469 18.46 2.59 14.42
N GLN A 470 19.70 2.83 14.79
CA GLN A 470 20.46 1.91 15.67
C GLN A 470 19.77 1.64 17.01
N ARG A 471 19.13 2.67 17.60
CA ARG A 471 18.46 2.56 18.89
C ARG A 471 17.26 1.62 18.80
N GLU A 472 16.46 1.78 17.78
CA GLU A 472 15.28 0.94 17.50
C GLU A 472 15.68 -0.50 17.19
N ARG A 473 16.65 -0.70 16.30
CA ARG A 473 17.23 -2.04 16.03
C ARG A 473 17.74 -2.74 17.29
N LYS A 474 18.39 -2.01 18.21
CA LYS A 474 18.86 -2.56 19.49
C LYS A 474 17.69 -2.88 20.40
N ALA A 475 16.70 -1.99 20.54
CA ALA A 475 15.51 -2.21 21.36
C ALA A 475 14.72 -3.45 20.91
N LEU A 476 14.40 -3.55 19.62
CA LEU A 476 13.72 -4.71 19.04
C LEU A 476 14.50 -6.01 19.25
N ARG A 477 15.82 -5.98 19.07
CA ARG A 477 16.69 -7.14 19.29
C ARG A 477 16.67 -7.60 20.74
N VAL A 478 16.64 -6.66 21.70
CA VAL A 478 16.53 -6.96 23.13
C VAL A 478 15.16 -7.57 23.45
N VAL A 479 14.08 -6.96 22.98
CA VAL A 479 12.70 -7.46 23.19
C VAL A 479 12.54 -8.88 22.65
N ARG A 480 13.01 -9.13 21.42
CA ARG A 480 12.93 -10.47 20.79
C ARG A 480 13.75 -11.53 21.51
N ARG A 481 14.91 -11.19 22.09
CA ARG A 481 15.81 -12.14 22.77
C ARG A 481 15.56 -12.25 24.27
N SER A 482 14.77 -11.37 24.86
CA SER A 482 14.54 -11.34 26.31
C SER A 482 13.59 -12.46 26.73
N ARG A 483 14.14 -13.50 27.37
CA ARG A 483 13.33 -14.55 27.99
C ARG A 483 12.39 -14.01 29.09
N ALA A 484 12.81 -12.96 29.78
CA ALA A 484 12.00 -12.30 30.80
C ALA A 484 10.79 -11.61 30.15
N ALA A 485 10.97 -10.88 29.06
CA ALA A 485 9.87 -10.24 28.32
C ALA A 485 8.87 -11.28 27.79
N GLY A 486 9.37 -12.38 27.20
CA GLY A 486 8.56 -13.49 26.73
C GLY A 486 7.77 -14.22 27.86
N TRP A 487 8.24 -14.13 29.11
CA TRP A 487 7.53 -14.70 30.26
C TRP A 487 6.53 -13.70 30.88
N VAL A 488 6.83 -12.39 30.86
CA VAL A 488 6.02 -11.32 31.44
C VAL A 488 4.86 -10.92 30.54
N ALA A 489 5.08 -10.70 29.24
CA ALA A 489 4.07 -10.18 28.32
C ALA A 489 2.77 -11.03 28.27
N PRO A 490 2.81 -12.36 28.17
CA PRO A 490 1.58 -13.17 28.20
C PRO A 490 0.84 -13.11 29.54
N ARG A 491 1.56 -12.86 30.67
CA ARG A 491 0.93 -12.71 31.98
C ARG A 491 0.25 -11.36 32.13
N LEU A 492 0.87 -10.30 31.63
CA LEU A 492 0.25 -8.98 31.55
C LEU A 492 -1.03 -9.03 30.71
N ALA A 493 -0.99 -9.62 29.52
CA ALA A 493 -2.16 -9.77 28.67
C ALA A 493 -3.28 -10.50 29.39
N ARG A 494 -3.00 -11.65 30.02
CA ARG A 494 -3.98 -12.41 30.80
C ARG A 494 -4.53 -11.64 32.00
N SER A 495 -3.71 -10.83 32.70
CA SER A 495 -4.18 -10.02 33.83
C SER A 495 -5.12 -8.90 33.42
N ALA A 496 -5.09 -8.48 32.17
CA ALA A 496 -6.02 -7.54 31.54
C ALA A 496 -7.24 -8.24 30.87
N GLY A 497 -7.37 -9.56 31.04
CA GLY A 497 -8.51 -10.35 30.51
C GLY A 497 -8.34 -10.80 29.05
N VAL A 498 -7.17 -10.60 28.45
CA VAL A 498 -6.93 -11.04 27.05
C VAL A 498 -6.87 -12.57 27.00
N GLN A 499 -7.69 -13.14 26.12
CA GLN A 499 -7.63 -14.56 25.78
C GLN A 499 -6.54 -14.73 24.71
N THR A 500 -5.44 -15.35 25.06
CA THR A 500 -4.40 -15.69 24.09
C THR A 500 -4.87 -16.90 23.27
N PRO A 501 -4.86 -16.84 21.94
CA PRO A 501 -5.03 -18.05 21.13
C PRO A 501 -3.94 -19.04 21.49
N ASP A 502 -4.33 -20.28 21.73
CA ASP A 502 -3.38 -21.35 22.00
C ASP A 502 -2.70 -21.87 20.73
#